data_7adc29c8767919f7eed684119b452450
#
_entry.id   7adc29c8767919f7eed684119b452450
#
_cell.length_a   1.000
_cell.length_b   1.000
_cell.length_c   1.000
_cell.angle_alpha   90.00
_cell.angle_beta   90.00
_cell.angle_gamma   90.00
#
_symmetry.space_group_name_H-M   'P 1'
#
loop_
_entity.id
_entity.type
_entity.pdbx_description
1 polymer ?
#
loop_
_entity_poly.entity_id
_entity_poly.type
_entity_poly.pdbx_seq_one_letter_code
_entity_poly.pdbx_strand_id
1 'polypeptide(L)'
;MYKRQVVDRIQKTAGNELMNIITIFLALSVGCTTSANTFLNTRTLFIIVLGLIAFSFGTAAGVLCGKVMYALTGGQVNPLIGSAGVSAVPMAARVSQKVGQSENPSNFLLMHAMGPNVAGVIGSAIAAGVLISLYG
;
A
#
# COMPACT_ATOMS: atom_id res chain seq x y z
N MET A 1 -9.81 12.55 15.15
CA MET A 1 -11.14 12.37 14.57
C MET A 1 -11.88 13.67 14.27
N TYR A 2 -11.71 14.74 15.06
CA TYR A 2 -12.43 16.02 14.92
C TYR A 2 -12.07 16.88 13.69
N LYS A 3 -10.85 16.80 13.16
CA LYS A 3 -10.42 17.61 12.01
C LYS A 3 -11.05 17.21 10.66
N ARG A 4 -11.61 16.00 10.56
CA ARG A 4 -12.24 15.51 9.32
C ARG A 4 -13.62 16.09 9.06
N GLN A 5 -14.35 16.47 10.10
CA GLN A 5 -15.72 16.99 9.96
C GLN A 5 -15.78 18.46 9.55
N VAL A 6 -14.72 19.23 9.79
CA VAL A 6 -14.67 20.67 9.47
C VAL A 6 -14.41 20.94 7.98
N VAL A 7 -13.92 19.94 7.21
CA VAL A 7 -13.49 20.15 5.82
C VAL A 7 -14.04 19.06 4.89
N ASP A 8 -15.30 18.67 5.04
CA ASP A 8 -15.98 17.62 4.27
C ASP A 8 -15.87 17.81 2.75
N ARG A 9 -15.97 19.07 2.26
CA ARG A 9 -15.85 19.35 0.83
C ARG A 9 -14.47 19.03 0.29
N ILE A 10 -13.40 19.42 0.99
CA ILE A 10 -12.02 19.14 0.59
C ILE A 10 -11.74 17.63 0.69
N GLN A 11 -12.28 16.96 1.70
CA GLN A 11 -12.11 15.52 1.86
C GLN A 11 -12.75 14.72 0.71
N LYS A 12 -13.96 15.08 0.30
CA LYS A 12 -14.65 14.45 -0.83
C LYS A 12 -13.92 14.70 -2.14
N THR A 13 -13.54 15.96 -2.41
CA THR A 13 -12.79 16.33 -3.61
C THR A 13 -11.43 15.66 -3.66
N ALA A 14 -10.67 15.66 -2.55
CA ALA A 14 -9.37 15.02 -2.50
C ALA A 14 -9.46 13.49 -2.61
N GLY A 15 -10.49 12.88 -2.03
CA GLY A 15 -10.65 11.42 -2.01
C GLY A 15 -11.22 10.83 -3.29
N ASN A 16 -11.93 11.59 -4.10
CA ASN A 16 -12.57 11.13 -5.33
C ASN A 16 -11.98 11.83 -6.56
N GLU A 17 -12.30 13.11 -6.77
CA GLU A 17 -11.99 13.81 -8.01
C GLU A 17 -10.48 13.98 -8.20
N LEU A 18 -9.78 14.49 -7.20
CA LEU A 18 -8.33 14.70 -7.28
C LEU A 18 -7.57 13.37 -7.40
N MET A 19 -7.97 12.35 -6.64
CA MET A 19 -7.39 11.01 -6.74
C MET A 19 -7.60 10.40 -8.13
N ASN A 20 -8.76 10.57 -8.74
CA ASN A 20 -9.04 10.09 -10.08
C ASN A 20 -8.20 10.81 -11.13
N ILE A 21 -8.10 12.13 -11.05
CA ILE A 21 -7.27 12.94 -11.95
C ILE A 21 -5.79 12.53 -11.84
N ILE A 22 -5.25 12.44 -10.63
CA ILE A 22 -3.86 12.01 -10.39
C ILE A 22 -3.63 10.60 -10.94
N THR A 23 -4.57 9.68 -10.72
CA THR A 23 -4.46 8.30 -11.22
C THR A 23 -4.44 8.24 -12.75
N ILE A 24 -5.26 9.05 -13.41
CA ILE A 24 -5.27 9.14 -14.88
C ILE A 24 -3.93 9.68 -15.41
N PHE A 25 -3.43 10.77 -14.85
CA PHE A 25 -2.13 11.34 -15.25
C PHE A 25 -0.98 10.38 -14.98
N LEU A 26 -0.99 9.67 -13.84
CA LEU A 26 0.02 8.67 -13.51
C LEU A 26 -0.04 7.51 -14.52
N ALA A 27 -1.22 6.99 -14.83
CA ALA A 27 -1.39 5.91 -15.82
C ALA A 27 -0.94 6.34 -17.22
N LEU A 28 -1.26 7.55 -17.65
CA LEU A 28 -0.80 8.12 -18.93
C LEU A 28 0.72 8.28 -18.94
N SER A 29 1.30 8.84 -17.88
CA SER A 29 2.75 9.04 -17.79
C SER A 29 3.51 7.71 -17.85
N VAL A 30 3.08 6.72 -17.08
CA VAL A 30 3.68 5.37 -17.11
C VAL A 30 3.44 4.71 -18.48
N GLY A 31 2.24 4.81 -19.05
CA GLY A 31 1.92 4.24 -20.34
C GLY A 31 2.76 4.84 -21.48
N CYS A 32 2.96 6.15 -21.48
CA CYS A 32 3.79 6.83 -22.47
C CYS A 32 5.29 6.48 -22.38
N THR A 33 5.78 6.17 -21.16
CA THR A 33 7.18 5.78 -20.95
C THR A 33 7.43 4.29 -21.20
N THR A 34 6.37 3.49 -21.25
CA THR A 34 6.46 2.04 -21.42
C THR A 34 6.43 1.68 -22.92
N SER A 35 7.60 1.56 -23.54
CA SER A 35 7.70 1.01 -24.88
C SER A 35 7.80 -0.51 -24.85
N ALA A 36 7.24 -1.18 -25.88
CA ALA A 36 7.24 -2.65 -25.94
C ALA A 36 8.66 -3.24 -25.89
N ASN A 37 9.62 -2.61 -26.55
CA ASN A 37 11.01 -3.05 -26.59
C ASN A 37 11.72 -2.96 -25.21
N THR A 38 11.32 -2.00 -24.40
CA THR A 38 11.88 -1.82 -23.05
C THR A 38 11.19 -2.73 -22.03
N PHE A 39 9.88 -2.93 -22.21
CA PHE A 39 9.07 -3.73 -21.27
C PHE A 39 9.25 -5.24 -21.46
N LEU A 40 9.40 -5.72 -22.70
CA LEU A 40 9.56 -7.13 -23.04
C LEU A 40 11.03 -7.60 -22.98
N ASN A 41 11.92 -6.81 -22.38
CA ASN A 41 13.30 -7.24 -22.16
C ASN A 41 13.37 -8.26 -21.01
N THR A 42 14.21 -9.28 -21.16
CA THR A 42 14.44 -10.33 -20.15
C THR A 42 14.77 -9.73 -18.77
N ARG A 43 15.56 -8.67 -18.73
CA ARG A 43 15.90 -7.95 -17.47
C ARG A 43 14.65 -7.39 -16.78
N THR A 44 13.75 -6.77 -17.53
CA THR A 44 12.50 -6.19 -16.99
C THR A 44 11.57 -7.27 -16.48
N LEU A 45 11.46 -8.38 -17.20
CA LEU A 45 10.66 -9.54 -16.76
C LEU A 45 11.18 -10.12 -15.44
N PHE A 46 12.50 -10.25 -15.27
CA PHE A 46 13.10 -10.65 -13.99
C PHE A 46 12.78 -9.68 -12.86
N ILE A 47 12.81 -8.38 -13.12
CA ILE A 47 12.46 -7.36 -12.11
C ILE A 47 10.99 -7.47 -11.71
N ILE A 48 10.08 -7.72 -12.66
CA ILE A 48 8.65 -7.91 -12.37
C ILE A 48 8.42 -9.13 -11.48
N VAL A 49 9.04 -10.26 -11.83
CA VAL A 49 8.94 -11.50 -11.03
C VAL A 49 9.52 -11.30 -9.63
N LEU A 50 10.69 -10.67 -9.55
CA LEU A 50 11.32 -10.36 -8.27
C LEU A 50 10.45 -9.42 -7.42
N GLY A 51 9.84 -8.42 -8.04
CA GLY A 51 8.90 -7.50 -7.39
C GLY A 51 7.67 -8.25 -6.84
N LEU A 52 7.09 -9.15 -7.62
CA LEU A 52 5.95 -9.97 -7.18
C LEU A 52 6.32 -10.82 -5.95
N ILE A 53 7.48 -11.46 -5.97
CA ILE A 53 8.00 -12.24 -4.85
C ILE A 53 8.21 -11.34 -3.63
N ALA A 54 8.87 -10.19 -3.80
CA ALA A 54 9.14 -9.24 -2.72
C ALA A 54 7.85 -8.71 -2.07
N PHE A 55 6.83 -8.36 -2.86
CA PHE A 55 5.53 -7.94 -2.34
C PHE A 55 4.81 -9.06 -1.60
N SER A 56 4.90 -10.31 -2.07
CA SER A 56 4.30 -11.47 -1.40
C SER A 56 4.94 -11.69 -0.03
N PHE A 57 6.27 -11.66 0.05
CA PHE A 57 6.99 -11.76 1.32
C PHE A 57 6.71 -10.58 2.25
N GLY A 58 6.67 -9.35 1.73
CA GLY A 58 6.33 -8.14 2.49
C GLY A 58 4.94 -8.23 3.11
N THR A 59 3.95 -8.67 2.34
CA THR A 59 2.58 -8.87 2.84
C THR A 59 2.51 -9.97 3.91
N ALA A 60 3.18 -11.10 3.69
CA ALA A 60 3.24 -12.19 4.66
C ALA A 60 3.90 -11.76 5.97
N ALA A 61 5.05 -11.08 5.88
CA ALA A 61 5.74 -10.53 7.04
C ALA A 61 4.88 -9.51 7.79
N GLY A 62 4.17 -8.64 7.07
CA GLY A 62 3.24 -7.67 7.65
C GLY A 62 2.12 -8.34 8.44
N VAL A 63 1.52 -9.41 7.91
CA VAL A 63 0.49 -10.19 8.63
C VAL A 63 1.08 -10.88 9.86
N LEU A 64 2.30 -11.41 9.77
CA LEU A 64 2.99 -12.00 10.92
C LEU A 64 3.23 -10.96 12.02
N CYS A 65 3.73 -9.77 11.67
CA CYS A 65 3.84 -8.66 12.62
C CYS A 65 2.48 -8.29 13.23
N GLY A 66 1.42 -8.26 12.43
CA GLY A 66 0.06 -8.04 12.89
C GLY A 66 -0.40 -9.11 13.88
N LYS A 67 -0.04 -10.38 13.68
CA LYS A 67 -0.31 -11.47 14.63
C LYS A 67 0.45 -11.30 15.95
N VAL A 68 1.71 -10.88 15.88
CA VAL A 68 2.48 -10.58 17.09
C VAL A 68 1.84 -9.43 17.87
N MET A 69 1.44 -8.37 17.18
CA MET A 69 0.71 -7.26 17.82
C MET A 69 -0.62 -7.71 18.43
N TYR A 70 -1.35 -8.57 17.75
CA TYR A 70 -2.60 -9.17 18.27
C TYR A 70 -2.34 -9.90 19.60
N ALA A 71 -1.29 -10.71 19.67
CA ALA A 71 -0.92 -11.45 20.87
C ALA A 71 -0.49 -10.51 22.01
N LEU A 72 0.29 -9.46 21.71
CA LEU A 72 0.77 -8.49 22.70
C LEU A 72 -0.33 -7.56 23.22
N THR A 73 -1.32 -7.23 22.41
CA THR A 73 -2.42 -6.31 22.75
C THR A 73 -3.67 -7.02 23.29
N GLY A 74 -3.60 -8.33 23.51
CA GLY A 74 -4.75 -9.09 24.01
C GLY A 74 -5.95 -9.14 23.04
N GLY A 75 -5.69 -9.11 21.72
CA GLY A 75 -6.73 -9.27 20.70
C GLY A 75 -7.35 -7.97 20.18
N GLN A 76 -6.85 -6.81 20.56
CA GLN A 76 -7.42 -5.52 20.13
C GLN A 76 -7.05 -5.13 18.69
N VAL A 77 -5.94 -5.63 18.15
CA VAL A 77 -5.45 -5.30 16.82
C VAL A 77 -5.76 -6.43 15.85
N ASN A 78 -6.50 -6.16 14.77
CA ASN A 78 -6.74 -7.18 13.75
C ASN A 78 -5.44 -7.45 12.94
N PRO A 79 -4.95 -8.69 12.87
CA PRO A 79 -3.72 -9.04 12.16
C PRO A 79 -3.71 -8.65 10.68
N LEU A 80 -4.89 -8.60 10.06
CA LEU A 80 -5.05 -8.26 8.65
C LEU A 80 -4.59 -6.83 8.31
N ILE A 81 -4.55 -5.93 9.30
CA ILE A 81 -4.04 -4.56 9.15
C ILE A 81 -2.58 -4.57 8.69
N GLY A 82 -1.79 -5.54 9.17
CA GLY A 82 -0.39 -5.70 8.80
C GLY A 82 -0.16 -6.00 7.31
N SER A 83 -1.14 -6.61 6.63
CA SER A 83 -1.04 -6.87 5.18
C SER A 83 -0.96 -5.60 4.33
N ALA A 84 -1.40 -4.46 4.88
CA ALA A 84 -1.31 -3.15 4.23
C ALA A 84 0.07 -2.47 4.38
N GLY A 85 1.03 -3.07 5.08
CA GLY A 85 2.38 -2.52 5.31
C GLY A 85 3.31 -2.55 4.08
N VAL A 86 2.75 -2.39 2.89
CA VAL A 86 3.45 -2.31 1.61
C VAL A 86 3.27 -0.92 0.99
N SER A 87 4.16 -0.53 0.09
CA SER A 87 4.21 0.82 -0.48
C SER A 87 3.07 1.18 -1.47
N ALA A 88 2.04 0.37 -1.58
CA ALA A 88 0.89 0.59 -2.46
C ALA A 88 -0.23 1.37 -1.76
N VAL A 89 -0.08 2.69 -1.58
CA VAL A 89 -1.08 3.56 -0.92
C VAL A 89 -2.04 4.13 -1.97
N PRO A 90 -3.34 4.15 -1.72
CA PRO A 90 -4.12 3.52 -0.65
C PRO A 90 -4.63 2.11 -1.00
N MET A 91 -4.11 1.51 -2.07
CA MET A 91 -4.65 0.26 -2.64
C MET A 91 -4.56 -0.92 -1.66
N ALA A 92 -3.40 -1.10 -1.01
CA ALA A 92 -3.21 -2.19 -0.06
C ALA A 92 -4.19 -2.10 1.13
N ALA A 93 -4.43 -0.92 1.66
CA ALA A 93 -5.40 -0.70 2.72
C ALA A 93 -6.85 -1.02 2.28
N ARG A 94 -7.20 -0.71 1.02
CA ARG A 94 -8.51 -1.05 0.43
C ARG A 94 -8.67 -2.56 0.24
N VAL A 95 -7.62 -3.25 -0.19
CA VAL A 95 -7.62 -4.72 -0.33
C VAL A 95 -7.79 -5.37 1.04
N SER A 96 -7.03 -4.94 2.05
CA SER A 96 -7.18 -5.42 3.43
C SER A 96 -8.60 -5.21 3.96
N GLN A 97 -9.20 -4.04 3.69
CA GLN A 97 -10.60 -3.76 4.02
C GLN A 97 -11.57 -4.73 3.33
N LYS A 98 -11.41 -4.93 2.01
CA LYS A 98 -12.29 -5.80 1.22
C LYS A 98 -12.22 -7.25 1.70
N VAL A 99 -11.02 -7.76 1.95
CA VAL A 99 -10.80 -9.10 2.49
C VAL A 99 -11.38 -9.22 3.91
N GLY A 100 -11.16 -8.22 4.78
CA GLY A 100 -11.74 -8.21 6.13
C GLY A 100 -13.26 -8.21 6.14
N GLN A 101 -13.89 -7.49 5.22
CA GLN A 101 -15.36 -7.44 5.10
C GLN A 101 -15.96 -8.69 4.45
N SER A 102 -15.22 -9.43 3.61
CA SER A 102 -15.69 -10.70 3.06
C SER A 102 -15.85 -11.78 4.13
N GLU A 103 -15.01 -11.72 5.18
CA GLU A 103 -15.09 -12.63 6.32
C GLU A 103 -16.07 -12.13 7.40
N ASN A 104 -16.10 -10.82 7.63
CA ASN A 104 -17.01 -10.20 8.58
C ASN A 104 -17.42 -8.81 8.10
N PRO A 105 -18.70 -8.62 7.65
CA PRO A 105 -19.18 -7.35 7.09
C PRO A 105 -19.09 -6.15 8.03
N SER A 106 -19.05 -6.36 9.35
CA SER A 106 -18.90 -5.30 10.36
C SER A 106 -17.46 -4.88 10.60
N ASN A 107 -16.49 -5.50 9.92
CA ASN A 107 -15.07 -5.26 10.14
C ASN A 107 -14.54 -4.10 9.29
N PHE A 108 -14.48 -2.90 9.87
CA PHE A 108 -13.99 -1.70 9.21
C PHE A 108 -12.50 -1.47 9.50
N LEU A 109 -11.64 -2.02 8.62
CA LEU A 109 -10.17 -1.99 8.78
C LEU A 109 -9.49 -0.82 8.07
N LEU A 110 -10.14 -0.16 7.11
CA LEU A 110 -9.52 0.81 6.21
C LEU A 110 -8.72 1.90 6.95
N MET A 111 -9.33 2.49 7.96
CA MET A 111 -8.72 3.58 8.72
C MET A 111 -7.48 3.13 9.51
N HIS A 112 -7.52 1.92 10.04
CA HIS A 112 -6.42 1.33 10.77
C HIS A 112 -5.31 0.84 9.82
N ALA A 113 -5.69 0.27 8.68
CA ALA A 113 -4.76 -0.21 7.65
C ALA A 113 -3.99 0.92 6.94
N MET A 114 -4.54 2.16 6.93
CA MET A 114 -3.83 3.32 6.36
C MET A 114 -2.53 3.66 7.10
N GLY A 115 -2.45 3.44 8.40
CA GLY A 115 -1.24 3.69 9.19
C GLY A 115 -0.04 2.85 8.69
N PRO A 116 -0.11 1.53 8.76
CA PRO A 116 0.92 0.65 8.21
C PRO A 116 1.20 0.89 6.73
N ASN A 117 0.17 1.24 5.95
CA ASN A 117 0.33 1.50 4.52
C ASN A 117 1.18 2.74 4.23
N VAL A 118 0.96 3.85 4.94
CA VAL A 118 1.81 5.06 4.83
C VAL A 118 3.22 4.77 5.36
N ALA A 119 3.34 4.03 6.46
CA ALA A 119 4.64 3.61 7.00
C ALA A 119 5.45 2.77 5.98
N GLY A 120 4.78 1.92 5.22
CA GLY A 120 5.39 1.12 4.14
C GLY A 120 6.00 1.98 3.03
N VAL A 121 5.36 3.10 2.65
CA VAL A 121 5.93 4.06 1.68
C VAL A 121 7.17 4.74 2.23
N ILE A 122 7.10 5.24 3.45
CA ILE A 122 8.24 5.90 4.10
C ILE A 122 9.41 4.92 4.23
N GLY A 123 9.14 3.71 4.70
CA GLY A 123 10.15 2.66 4.85
C GLY A 123 10.82 2.27 3.54
N SER A 124 10.06 2.11 2.47
CA SER A 124 10.62 1.79 1.15
C SER A 124 11.45 2.93 0.55
N ALA A 125 11.05 4.18 0.75
CA ALA A 125 11.81 5.35 0.32
C ALA A 125 13.15 5.46 1.07
N ILE A 126 13.15 5.25 2.38
CA ILE A 126 14.38 5.24 3.19
C ILE A 126 15.29 4.09 2.77
N ALA A 127 14.75 2.88 2.60
CA ALA A 127 15.52 1.72 2.17
C ALA A 127 16.17 1.94 0.79
N ALA A 128 15.43 2.49 -0.16
CA ALA A 128 15.95 2.86 -1.48
C ALA A 128 17.06 3.91 -1.36
N GLY A 129 16.88 4.95 -0.55
CA GLY A 129 17.90 5.97 -0.32
C GLY A 129 19.19 5.41 0.28
N VAL A 130 19.08 4.53 1.27
CA VAL A 130 20.23 3.85 1.89
C VAL A 130 20.96 2.96 0.86
N LEU A 131 20.23 2.18 0.07
CA LEU A 131 20.83 1.31 -0.95
C LEU A 131 21.56 2.12 -2.03
N ILE A 132 20.97 3.22 -2.48
CA ILE A 132 21.62 4.13 -3.44
C ILE A 132 22.88 4.75 -2.83
N SER A 133 22.85 5.14 -1.55
CA SER A 133 24.01 5.70 -0.87
C SER A 133 25.15 4.70 -0.66
N LEU A 134 24.86 3.40 -0.54
CA LEU A 134 25.86 2.36 -0.31
C LEU A 134 26.43 1.77 -1.61
N TYR A 135 25.63 1.72 -2.67
CA TYR A 135 25.95 1.00 -3.92
C TYR A 135 25.85 1.86 -5.18
N GLY A 136 25.44 3.14 -5.06
CA GLY A 136 25.26 4.10 -6.16
C GLY A 136 26.49 5.00 -6.46
#